data_f835dc1c5b76b99976b6a487292090b3
#
_entry.id   f835dc1c5b76b99976b6a487292090b3
#
_cell.length_a   1.000
_cell.length_b   1.000
_cell.length_c   1.000
_cell.angle_alpha   90.00
_cell.angle_beta   90.00
_cell.angle_gamma   90.00
#
_symmetry.space_group_name_H-M   'P 1'
#
loop_
_entity.id
_entity.type
_entity.pdbx_description
1 polymer ?
#
loop_
_entity_poly.entity_id
_entity_poly.type
_entity_poly.pdbx_seq_one_letter_code
_entity_poly.pdbx_strand_id
1 'polypeptide(L)'
;MKSSIFILLFTISCLATAQNYEEKFYLADSLVYAEADSIANAKKGYQLYTELYKEVPEKMTFWYLYDLAYAANKFNDLEKGFYWLEKTLAHYREDDVAFIIDKEAQKELYNLAKSPKWKDFQQKVQKRIKNYITEIKKNQQELIEKGLGGIDLEKLKSSNALYQKIKSYRDYPKIPSEIFGFIKLNDTLENNFFARVPSGYQPNQPAKVLFFLNGAVRYQKIPSYPTTYMEEGWQRFYKKYAEEYNVIMVYPNCNKQFNWMLGDEGFAIVLKILQELKQFVNIDDNQVYVTGHSNGATGSFNYAMKNPNPFAAFYGMNTQPKVYTGGTYLKNFSNRSFYNISTDEDYYFPPKANDSLVVLAEELQLRFSDHRYQGFPHWFPQFDASEEAIEGIFQDLIQQKRNPFPAEIYWECDDVANGKVDWLAITELDTLQPKKDWHKEVNFTIHEWLSYNENDSLVSKRVNKKAFDFPRKSAAVKASFKDNRFDIETSRVGRLSIYVSPEMIDMKRPVLIYVNGKKAYEAMPNYDRNFLIKNFKKYYDRKALWVEEIQIEL
;
A
#
# COMPACT_ATOMS: atom_id res chain seq x y z
N MET A 1 16.17 -50.17 11.02
CA MET A 1 15.07 -50.34 10.07
C MET A 1 13.63 -50.32 10.67
N LYS A 2 13.43 -50.45 11.97
CA LYS A 2 12.05 -50.42 12.57
C LYS A 2 11.56 -48.99 12.94
N SER A 3 12.44 -48.00 13.11
CA SER A 3 12.02 -46.63 13.46
C SER A 3 11.56 -45.79 12.27
N SER A 4 12.05 -46.05 11.05
CA SER A 4 11.69 -45.25 9.85
C SER A 4 10.28 -45.59 9.31
N ILE A 5 9.79 -46.79 9.55
CA ILE A 5 8.45 -47.20 9.12
C ILE A 5 7.36 -46.59 10.03
N PHE A 6 7.67 -46.34 11.31
CA PHE A 6 6.70 -45.76 12.25
C PHE A 6 6.49 -44.25 11.96
N ILE A 7 7.52 -43.54 11.55
CA ILE A 7 7.41 -42.12 11.18
C ILE A 7 6.64 -41.94 9.85
N LEU A 8 6.86 -42.83 8.88
CA LEU A 8 6.16 -42.79 7.59
C LEU A 8 4.65 -43.11 7.73
N LEU A 9 4.30 -44.08 8.57
CA LEU A 9 2.90 -44.42 8.86
C LEU A 9 2.17 -43.30 9.64
N PHE A 10 2.88 -42.57 10.53
CA PHE A 10 2.30 -41.45 11.26
C PHE A 10 2.07 -40.26 10.36
N THR A 11 2.99 -39.94 9.44
CA THR A 11 2.83 -38.84 8.46
C THR A 11 1.73 -39.13 7.44
N ILE A 12 1.58 -40.39 6.95
CA ILE A 12 0.51 -40.77 6.04
C ILE A 12 -0.84 -40.73 6.75
N SER A 13 -0.94 -41.15 8.01
CA SER A 13 -2.20 -41.07 8.78
C SER A 13 -2.59 -39.64 9.11
N CYS A 14 -1.63 -38.73 9.39
CA CYS A 14 -1.91 -37.32 9.60
C CYS A 14 -2.37 -36.61 8.32
N LEU A 15 -1.80 -36.93 7.16
CA LEU A 15 -2.23 -36.39 5.86
C LEU A 15 -3.63 -36.90 5.47
N ALA A 16 -3.91 -38.19 5.66
CA ALA A 16 -5.22 -38.76 5.38
C ALA A 16 -6.33 -38.24 6.33
N THR A 17 -6.01 -37.94 7.60
CA THR A 17 -6.95 -37.32 8.54
C THR A 17 -7.17 -35.83 8.24
N ALA A 18 -6.12 -35.09 7.83
CA ALA A 18 -6.23 -33.67 7.44
C ALA A 18 -7.14 -33.50 6.21
N GLN A 19 -6.95 -34.31 5.18
CA GLN A 19 -7.79 -34.33 3.98
C GLN A 19 -9.25 -34.66 4.28
N ASN A 20 -9.50 -35.54 5.24
CA ASN A 20 -10.85 -35.90 5.67
C ASN A 20 -11.57 -34.74 6.40
N TYR A 21 -10.88 -33.90 7.15
CA TYR A 21 -11.50 -32.72 7.80
C TYR A 21 -11.89 -31.65 6.83
N GLU A 22 -11.07 -31.33 5.84
CA GLU A 22 -11.40 -30.33 4.79
C GLU A 22 -12.64 -30.75 3.98
N GLU A 23 -12.71 -32.01 3.60
CA GLU A 23 -13.91 -32.57 2.95
C GLU A 23 -15.18 -32.46 3.83
N LYS A 24 -15.05 -32.68 5.14
CA LYS A 24 -16.16 -32.53 6.09
C LYS A 24 -16.59 -31.05 6.23
N PHE A 25 -15.64 -30.10 6.28
CA PHE A 25 -15.95 -28.65 6.28
C PHE A 25 -16.68 -28.26 5.01
N TYR A 26 -16.18 -28.66 3.85
CA TYR A 26 -16.82 -28.40 2.56
C TYR A 26 -18.23 -28.97 2.47
N LEU A 27 -18.42 -30.20 2.97
CA LEU A 27 -19.76 -30.85 3.02
C LEU A 27 -20.71 -30.09 3.95
N ALA A 28 -20.23 -29.67 5.13
CA ALA A 28 -21.03 -28.88 6.06
C ALA A 28 -21.48 -27.56 5.45
N ASP A 29 -20.57 -26.84 4.79
CA ASP A 29 -20.81 -25.60 4.07
C ASP A 29 -21.87 -25.83 2.96
N SER A 30 -21.66 -26.79 2.09
CA SER A 30 -22.60 -27.12 1.00
C SER A 30 -24.02 -27.46 1.50
N LEU A 31 -24.13 -28.07 2.65
CA LEU A 31 -25.42 -28.38 3.27
C LEU A 31 -26.10 -27.13 3.86
N VAL A 32 -25.34 -26.25 4.47
CA VAL A 32 -25.86 -25.00 5.08
C VAL A 32 -26.33 -24.02 3.99
N TYR A 33 -25.61 -23.94 2.86
CA TYR A 33 -25.88 -23.01 1.75
C TYR A 33 -26.61 -23.65 0.56
N ALA A 34 -27.10 -24.88 0.69
CA ALA A 34 -27.86 -25.52 -0.39
C ALA A 34 -29.02 -24.65 -0.87
N GLU A 35 -29.16 -24.50 -2.20
CA GLU A 35 -30.21 -23.69 -2.85
C GLU A 35 -31.63 -24.15 -2.51
N ALA A 36 -31.82 -25.47 -2.35
CA ALA A 36 -33.05 -26.00 -1.77
C ALA A 36 -33.03 -25.66 -0.28
N ASP A 37 -33.78 -24.64 0.10
CA ASP A 37 -33.87 -24.08 1.46
C ASP A 37 -34.51 -25.08 2.45
N SER A 38 -33.88 -26.26 2.56
CA SER A 38 -34.39 -27.33 3.39
C SER A 38 -33.83 -27.19 4.80
N ILE A 39 -34.72 -26.97 5.75
CA ILE A 39 -34.42 -27.05 7.19
C ILE A 39 -33.66 -28.34 7.54
N ALA A 40 -33.92 -29.42 6.81
CA ALA A 40 -33.26 -30.71 7.00
C ALA A 40 -31.78 -30.65 6.66
N ASN A 41 -31.39 -29.98 5.57
CA ASN A 41 -29.99 -29.78 5.19
C ASN A 41 -29.27 -28.86 6.18
N ALA A 42 -29.89 -27.75 6.58
CA ALA A 42 -29.33 -26.87 7.60
C ALA A 42 -29.08 -27.60 8.94
N LYS A 43 -29.99 -28.50 9.37
CA LYS A 43 -29.77 -29.31 10.56
C LYS A 43 -28.62 -30.30 10.41
N LYS A 44 -28.47 -30.95 9.24
CA LYS A 44 -27.34 -31.85 8.97
C LYS A 44 -26.00 -31.09 8.94
N GLY A 45 -25.94 -29.96 8.24
CA GLY A 45 -24.75 -29.11 8.23
C GLY A 45 -24.37 -28.61 9.63
N TYR A 46 -25.36 -28.16 10.42
CA TYR A 46 -25.19 -27.81 11.83
C TYR A 46 -24.61 -28.95 12.67
N GLN A 47 -25.11 -30.18 12.52
CA GLN A 47 -24.59 -31.34 13.23
C GLN A 47 -23.13 -31.60 12.88
N LEU A 48 -22.82 -31.60 11.58
CA LEU A 48 -21.46 -31.84 11.10
C LEU A 48 -20.47 -30.75 11.58
N TYR A 49 -20.83 -29.48 11.52
CA TYR A 49 -20.02 -28.41 12.10
C TYR A 49 -19.85 -28.54 13.62
N THR A 50 -20.90 -28.98 14.33
CA THR A 50 -20.83 -29.19 15.78
C THR A 50 -19.89 -30.37 16.15
N GLU A 51 -19.84 -31.41 15.32
CA GLU A 51 -18.86 -32.49 15.44
C GLU A 51 -17.45 -32.01 15.20
N LEU A 52 -17.24 -31.25 14.10
CA LEU A 52 -15.94 -30.61 13.78
C LEU A 52 -15.45 -29.66 14.90
N TYR A 53 -16.35 -28.87 15.49
CA TYR A 53 -16.02 -28.03 16.63
C TYR A 53 -15.54 -28.84 17.86
N LYS A 54 -16.01 -30.06 18.04
CA LYS A 54 -15.54 -30.93 19.13
C LYS A 54 -14.24 -31.66 18.79
N GLU A 55 -14.08 -32.08 17.52
CA GLU A 55 -12.94 -32.88 17.07
C GLU A 55 -11.70 -32.03 16.80
N VAL A 56 -11.88 -30.85 16.19
CA VAL A 56 -10.80 -29.95 15.72
C VAL A 56 -11.14 -28.49 15.99
N PRO A 57 -11.33 -28.09 17.27
CA PRO A 57 -11.74 -26.71 17.62
C PRO A 57 -10.78 -25.63 17.14
N GLU A 58 -9.48 -25.96 16.98
CA GLU A 58 -8.44 -25.06 16.50
C GLU A 58 -8.57 -24.73 15.01
N LYS A 59 -9.34 -25.52 14.23
CA LYS A 59 -9.63 -25.26 12.82
C LYS A 59 -10.91 -24.44 12.60
N MET A 60 -11.65 -24.14 13.67
CA MET A 60 -12.88 -23.37 13.57
C MET A 60 -12.56 -21.89 13.37
N THR A 61 -12.85 -21.39 12.19
CA THR A 61 -12.71 -19.97 11.84
C THR A 61 -13.93 -19.15 12.25
N PHE A 62 -13.83 -17.82 12.16
CA PHE A 62 -14.95 -16.90 12.27
C PHE A 62 -16.14 -17.36 11.41
N TRP A 63 -15.90 -17.70 10.13
CA TRP A 63 -16.95 -18.06 9.19
C TRP A 63 -17.65 -19.36 9.56
N TYR A 64 -16.94 -20.39 9.97
CA TYR A 64 -17.56 -21.65 10.41
C TYR A 64 -18.42 -21.50 11.66
N LEU A 65 -18.02 -20.60 12.58
CA LEU A 65 -18.83 -20.28 13.75
C LEU A 65 -20.07 -19.44 13.38
N TYR A 66 -19.91 -18.52 12.41
CA TYR A 66 -21.04 -17.77 11.85
C TYR A 66 -22.02 -18.70 11.13
N ASP A 67 -21.53 -19.68 10.36
CA ASP A 67 -22.36 -20.67 9.65
C ASP A 67 -23.16 -21.56 10.59
N LEU A 68 -22.59 -21.88 11.75
CA LEU A 68 -23.35 -22.55 12.83
C LEU A 68 -24.51 -21.69 13.33
N ALA A 69 -24.29 -20.38 13.49
CA ALA A 69 -25.36 -19.46 13.87
C ALA A 69 -26.40 -19.30 12.75
N TYR A 70 -25.95 -19.22 11.51
CA TYR A 70 -26.79 -19.13 10.33
C TYR A 70 -27.65 -20.40 10.14
N ALA A 71 -27.06 -21.59 10.27
CA ALA A 71 -27.79 -22.85 10.24
C ALA A 71 -28.85 -22.93 11.34
N ALA A 72 -28.51 -22.57 12.58
CA ALA A 72 -29.44 -22.50 13.70
C ALA A 72 -30.60 -21.50 13.43
N ASN A 73 -30.32 -20.37 12.81
CA ASN A 73 -31.31 -19.40 12.38
C ASN A 73 -32.27 -19.99 11.34
N LYS A 74 -31.82 -20.82 10.38
CA LYS A 74 -32.68 -21.45 9.37
C LYS A 74 -33.72 -22.38 9.99
N PHE A 75 -33.38 -23.13 11.01
CA PHE A 75 -34.33 -23.99 11.70
C PHE A 75 -34.94 -23.36 12.98
N ASN A 76 -34.80 -22.06 13.12
CA ASN A 76 -35.41 -21.23 14.16
C ASN A 76 -35.03 -21.60 15.61
N ASP A 77 -33.83 -22.12 15.84
CA ASP A 77 -33.28 -22.35 17.18
C ASP A 77 -32.48 -21.13 17.63
N LEU A 78 -33.21 -20.15 18.19
CA LEU A 78 -32.60 -18.85 18.55
C LEU A 78 -31.55 -18.98 19.65
N GLU A 79 -31.69 -19.95 20.56
CA GLU A 79 -30.75 -20.16 21.66
C GLU A 79 -29.39 -20.60 21.11
N LYS A 80 -29.38 -21.63 20.26
CA LYS A 80 -28.16 -22.08 19.58
C LYS A 80 -27.57 -20.99 18.66
N GLY A 81 -28.41 -20.25 17.93
CA GLY A 81 -27.99 -19.18 17.08
C GLY A 81 -27.21 -18.10 17.84
N PHE A 82 -27.77 -17.60 18.95
CA PHE A 82 -27.06 -16.63 19.78
C PHE A 82 -25.81 -17.21 20.47
N TYR A 83 -25.84 -18.49 20.87
CA TYR A 83 -24.65 -19.15 21.41
C TYR A 83 -23.47 -19.10 20.44
N TRP A 84 -23.70 -19.41 19.16
CA TRP A 84 -22.65 -19.39 18.15
C TRP A 84 -22.23 -17.97 17.75
N LEU A 85 -23.16 -17.02 17.68
CA LEU A 85 -22.79 -15.61 17.47
C LEU A 85 -21.89 -15.09 18.60
N GLU A 86 -22.10 -15.50 19.83
CA GLU A 86 -21.22 -15.16 20.95
C GLU A 86 -19.82 -15.76 20.80
N LYS A 87 -19.73 -16.95 20.20
CA LYS A 87 -18.44 -17.60 19.89
C LYS A 87 -17.69 -16.89 18.78
N THR A 88 -18.39 -16.38 17.73
CA THR A 88 -17.74 -15.62 16.65
C THR A 88 -17.09 -14.34 17.16
N LEU A 89 -17.58 -13.73 18.23
CA LEU A 89 -16.98 -12.56 18.82
C LEU A 89 -15.55 -12.78 19.35
N ALA A 90 -15.12 -14.03 19.54
CA ALA A 90 -13.73 -14.33 19.93
C ALA A 90 -12.72 -14.00 18.81
N HIS A 91 -13.16 -13.96 17.54
CA HIS A 91 -12.34 -13.71 16.36
C HIS A 91 -12.29 -12.24 15.92
N TYR A 92 -12.74 -11.31 16.76
CA TYR A 92 -12.86 -9.87 16.40
C TYR A 92 -11.53 -9.15 16.05
N ARG A 93 -10.39 -9.82 16.23
CA ARG A 93 -9.07 -9.30 15.81
C ARG A 93 -8.66 -9.77 14.41
N GLU A 94 -9.28 -10.84 13.91
CA GLU A 94 -8.91 -11.50 12.66
C GLU A 94 -9.85 -11.09 11.53
N ASP A 95 -11.16 -10.91 11.87
CA ASP A 95 -12.21 -10.56 10.92
C ASP A 95 -13.01 -9.35 11.39
N ASP A 96 -13.65 -8.65 10.46
CA ASP A 96 -14.52 -7.53 10.79
C ASP A 96 -15.86 -8.02 11.36
N VAL A 97 -15.90 -8.30 12.66
CA VAL A 97 -17.13 -8.75 13.35
C VAL A 97 -18.29 -7.73 13.26
N ALA A 98 -18.04 -6.49 12.78
CA ALA A 98 -19.12 -5.54 12.51
C ALA A 98 -20.05 -6.07 11.42
N PHE A 99 -19.58 -6.96 10.54
CA PHE A 99 -20.42 -7.65 9.55
C PHE A 99 -21.61 -8.36 10.20
N ILE A 100 -21.44 -9.07 11.32
CA ILE A 100 -22.52 -9.85 11.92
C ILE A 100 -23.73 -9.03 12.41
N ILE A 101 -23.58 -7.71 12.48
CA ILE A 101 -24.66 -6.77 12.84
C ILE A 101 -25.04 -5.79 11.73
N ASP A 102 -24.45 -5.94 10.53
CA ASP A 102 -24.80 -5.08 9.39
C ASP A 102 -26.14 -5.50 8.74
N LYS A 103 -26.57 -4.75 7.73
CA LYS A 103 -27.86 -4.98 7.07
C LYS A 103 -27.93 -6.29 6.30
N GLU A 104 -26.82 -6.77 5.75
CA GLU A 104 -26.79 -8.02 4.98
C GLU A 104 -26.87 -9.21 5.94
N ALA A 105 -26.06 -9.22 6.99
CA ALA A 105 -26.13 -10.26 8.01
C ALA A 105 -27.50 -10.31 8.70
N GLN A 106 -28.17 -9.15 8.91
CA GLN A 106 -29.53 -9.12 9.44
C GLN A 106 -30.56 -9.76 8.52
N LYS A 107 -30.36 -9.72 7.20
CA LYS A 107 -31.21 -10.46 6.24
C LYS A 107 -30.99 -11.95 6.33
N GLU A 108 -29.74 -12.37 6.43
CA GLU A 108 -29.36 -13.79 6.56
C GLU A 108 -29.82 -14.37 7.89
N LEU A 109 -29.57 -13.65 8.98
CA LEU A 109 -29.91 -14.03 10.36
C LEU A 109 -31.32 -13.55 10.77
N TYR A 110 -32.26 -13.57 9.84
CA TYR A 110 -33.55 -12.90 9.96
C TYR A 110 -34.37 -13.31 11.19
N ASN A 111 -34.37 -14.59 11.61
CA ASN A 111 -35.07 -15.05 12.82
C ASN A 111 -34.38 -14.51 14.09
N LEU A 112 -33.06 -14.53 14.13
CA LEU A 112 -32.26 -13.96 15.22
C LEU A 112 -32.43 -12.43 15.27
N ALA A 113 -32.39 -11.77 14.12
CA ALA A 113 -32.54 -10.31 14.02
C ALA A 113 -33.92 -9.79 14.48
N LYS A 114 -34.97 -10.61 14.41
CA LYS A 114 -36.30 -10.32 14.93
C LYS A 114 -36.46 -10.56 16.45
N SER A 115 -35.52 -11.29 17.04
CA SER A 115 -35.56 -11.58 18.48
C SER A 115 -35.32 -10.32 19.32
N PRO A 116 -36.02 -10.16 20.44
CA PRO A 116 -35.71 -9.09 21.41
C PRO A 116 -34.25 -9.08 21.87
N LYS A 117 -33.59 -10.23 21.93
CA LYS A 117 -32.17 -10.38 22.29
C LYS A 117 -31.20 -9.77 21.25
N TRP A 118 -31.65 -9.51 20.02
CA TRP A 118 -30.79 -8.97 18.97
C TRP A 118 -30.24 -7.59 19.30
N LYS A 119 -31.05 -6.72 19.86
CA LYS A 119 -30.63 -5.39 20.25
C LYS A 119 -29.51 -5.41 21.31
N ASP A 120 -29.62 -6.29 22.29
CA ASP A 120 -28.60 -6.45 23.34
C ASP A 120 -27.30 -7.03 22.74
N PHE A 121 -27.43 -7.99 21.83
CA PHE A 121 -26.30 -8.55 21.09
C PHE A 121 -25.60 -7.47 20.25
N GLN A 122 -26.33 -6.66 19.49
CA GLN A 122 -25.76 -5.55 18.72
C GLN A 122 -25.00 -4.56 19.62
N GLN A 123 -25.55 -4.18 20.77
CA GLN A 123 -24.89 -3.29 21.71
C GLN A 123 -23.59 -3.91 22.26
N LYS A 124 -23.61 -5.22 22.52
CA LYS A 124 -22.42 -5.97 22.97
C LYS A 124 -21.32 -5.94 21.91
N VAL A 125 -21.66 -6.22 20.65
CA VAL A 125 -20.71 -6.16 19.52
C VAL A 125 -20.14 -4.75 19.39
N GLN A 126 -20.98 -3.73 19.34
CA GLN A 126 -20.56 -2.32 19.22
C GLN A 126 -19.63 -1.89 20.37
N LYS A 127 -19.96 -2.27 21.61
CA LYS A 127 -19.12 -2.00 22.77
C LYS A 127 -17.73 -2.67 22.63
N ARG A 128 -17.69 -3.92 22.15
CA ARG A 128 -16.45 -4.67 21.96
C ARG A 128 -15.56 -4.03 20.90
N ILE A 129 -16.14 -3.67 19.74
CA ILE A 129 -15.45 -2.92 18.68
C ILE A 129 -14.88 -1.61 19.22
N LYS A 130 -15.70 -0.82 19.94
CA LYS A 130 -15.27 0.44 20.51
C LYS A 130 -14.10 0.27 21.50
N ASN A 131 -14.15 -0.74 22.35
CA ASN A 131 -13.05 -1.03 23.28
C ASN A 131 -11.78 -1.40 22.54
N TYR A 132 -11.87 -2.23 21.50
CA TYR A 132 -10.73 -2.64 20.68
C TYR A 132 -10.09 -1.45 19.95
N ILE A 133 -10.89 -0.59 19.31
CA ILE A 133 -10.40 0.64 18.68
C ILE A 133 -9.68 1.53 19.71
N THR A 134 -10.25 1.66 20.93
CA THR A 134 -9.64 2.46 22.00
C THR A 134 -8.30 1.89 22.42
N GLU A 135 -8.19 0.57 22.54
CA GLU A 135 -6.93 -0.13 22.88
C GLU A 135 -5.87 0.09 21.78
N ILE A 136 -6.22 -0.08 20.50
CA ILE A 136 -5.30 0.19 19.39
C ILE A 136 -4.77 1.62 19.46
N LYS A 137 -5.65 2.62 19.57
CA LYS A 137 -5.25 4.03 19.60
C LYS A 137 -4.35 4.34 20.79
N LYS A 138 -4.63 3.77 21.97
CA LYS A 138 -3.80 3.90 23.16
C LYS A 138 -2.41 3.31 22.95
N ASN A 139 -2.33 2.08 22.44
CA ASN A 139 -1.06 1.39 22.20
C ASN A 139 -0.22 2.14 21.16
N GLN A 140 -0.84 2.62 20.09
CA GLN A 140 -0.19 3.44 19.06
C GLN A 140 0.40 4.73 19.67
N GLN A 141 -0.37 5.46 20.46
CA GLN A 141 0.09 6.68 21.13
C GLN A 141 1.26 6.42 22.09
N GLU A 142 1.22 5.33 22.87
CA GLU A 142 2.33 4.95 23.75
C GLU A 142 3.61 4.62 22.97
N LEU A 143 3.51 3.98 21.79
CA LEU A 143 4.66 3.70 20.93
C LEU A 143 5.26 4.99 20.38
N ILE A 144 4.42 5.94 19.93
CA ILE A 144 4.85 7.26 19.44
C ILE A 144 5.60 8.03 20.52
N GLU A 145 5.06 8.08 21.75
CA GLU A 145 5.67 8.79 22.88
C GLU A 145 7.02 8.20 23.29
N LYS A 146 7.19 6.89 23.17
CA LYS A 146 8.44 6.18 23.44
C LYS A 146 9.45 6.23 22.29
N GLY A 147 9.04 6.65 21.11
CA GLY A 147 9.85 6.70 19.91
C GLY A 147 10.28 8.11 19.52
N LEU A 148 10.58 8.25 18.23
CA LEU A 148 11.01 9.51 17.61
C LEU A 148 9.94 10.61 17.72
N GLY A 149 8.64 10.23 17.69
CA GLY A 149 7.51 11.16 17.83
C GLY A 149 7.42 11.84 19.18
N GLY A 150 7.93 11.22 20.26
CA GLY A 150 7.96 11.77 21.62
C GLY A 150 9.10 12.74 21.93
N ILE A 151 10.03 12.95 20.96
CA ILE A 151 11.18 13.83 21.18
C ILE A 151 10.76 15.31 21.14
N ASP A 152 11.14 16.03 22.19
CA ASP A 152 11.02 17.49 22.20
C ASP A 152 12.18 18.14 21.43
N LEU A 153 11.95 18.38 20.14
CA LEU A 153 12.94 19.00 19.25
C LEU A 153 13.19 20.48 19.59
N GLU A 154 12.27 21.13 20.30
CA GLU A 154 12.37 22.56 20.64
C GLU A 154 13.43 22.81 21.73
N LYS A 155 13.79 21.81 22.52
CA LYS A 155 14.84 21.93 23.53
C LYS A 155 16.25 22.12 22.97
N LEU A 156 16.48 21.70 21.72
CA LEU A 156 17.79 21.80 21.08
C LEU A 156 17.91 23.17 20.36
N LYS A 157 18.62 24.11 20.97
CA LYS A 157 18.74 25.49 20.44
C LYS A 157 19.67 25.60 19.22
N SER A 158 20.72 24.79 19.13
CA SER A 158 21.65 24.78 18.02
C SER A 158 21.06 24.02 16.81
N SER A 159 20.98 24.64 15.65
CA SER A 159 20.49 24.02 14.40
C SER A 159 21.32 22.79 14.03
N ASN A 160 22.65 22.85 14.16
CA ASN A 160 23.52 21.72 13.86
C ASN A 160 23.34 20.57 14.87
N ALA A 161 23.23 20.88 16.17
CA ALA A 161 22.98 19.85 17.19
C ALA A 161 21.63 19.16 16.96
N LEU A 162 20.60 19.91 16.59
CA LEU A 162 19.29 19.40 16.22
C LEU A 162 19.37 18.46 15.00
N TYR A 163 20.04 18.92 13.93
CA TYR A 163 20.27 18.12 12.73
C TYR A 163 20.93 16.78 13.03
N GLN A 164 22.04 16.81 13.80
CA GLN A 164 22.79 15.62 14.18
C GLN A 164 21.96 14.68 15.07
N LYS A 165 21.17 15.22 16.01
CA LYS A 165 20.29 14.44 16.88
C LYS A 165 19.23 13.70 16.08
N ILE A 166 18.57 14.36 15.12
CA ILE A 166 17.57 13.75 14.24
C ILE A 166 18.24 12.65 13.39
N LYS A 167 19.33 12.99 12.71
CA LYS A 167 20.03 12.07 11.79
C LYS A 167 20.54 10.81 12.47
N SER A 168 21.04 10.95 13.70
CA SER A 168 21.63 9.84 14.47
C SER A 168 20.65 9.09 15.37
N TYR A 169 19.36 9.44 15.35
CA TYR A 169 18.39 8.83 16.25
C TYR A 169 18.26 7.32 16.05
N ARG A 170 18.33 6.55 17.16
CA ARG A 170 18.29 5.08 17.16
C ARG A 170 17.47 4.50 18.33
N ASP A 171 16.91 5.35 19.18
CA ASP A 171 16.25 4.96 20.42
C ASP A 171 14.76 4.67 20.19
N TYR A 172 14.49 3.59 19.45
CA TYR A 172 13.13 3.16 19.13
C TYR A 172 12.63 2.10 20.12
N PRO A 173 11.33 2.11 20.45
CA PRO A 173 10.73 1.10 21.32
C PRO A 173 10.74 -0.29 20.65
N LYS A 174 10.63 -1.33 21.46
CA LYS A 174 10.24 -2.65 20.98
C LYS A 174 8.79 -2.58 20.49
N ILE A 175 8.54 -3.14 19.33
CA ILE A 175 7.22 -3.20 18.71
C ILE A 175 6.74 -4.65 18.61
N PRO A 176 5.41 -4.91 18.61
CA PRO A 176 4.87 -6.25 18.41
C PRO A 176 5.08 -6.71 16.94
N SER A 177 4.93 -8.01 16.70
CA SER A 177 4.95 -8.58 15.34
C SER A 177 3.79 -8.10 14.47
N GLU A 178 2.73 -7.61 15.08
CA GLU A 178 1.53 -7.07 14.44
C GLU A 178 1.25 -5.67 14.95
N ILE A 179 1.18 -4.70 14.05
CA ILE A 179 0.85 -3.32 14.35
C ILE A 179 -0.51 -3.04 13.72
N PHE A 180 -1.48 -2.72 14.56
CA PHE A 180 -2.76 -2.16 14.14
C PHE A 180 -2.74 -0.67 14.43
N GLY A 181 -3.17 0.14 13.46
CA GLY A 181 -3.08 1.58 13.63
C GLY A 181 -4.17 2.36 12.91
N PHE A 182 -4.31 3.63 13.32
CA PHE A 182 -5.21 4.61 12.73
C PHE A 182 -4.44 5.83 12.27
N ILE A 183 -4.90 6.45 11.19
CA ILE A 183 -4.44 7.75 10.69
C ILE A 183 -5.62 8.67 10.44
N LYS A 184 -5.42 9.97 10.60
CA LYS A 184 -6.38 10.99 10.16
C LYS A 184 -6.10 11.38 8.72
N LEU A 185 -7.08 11.21 7.84
CA LEU A 185 -7.00 11.71 6.47
C LEU A 185 -7.36 13.20 6.42
N ASN A 186 -8.38 13.60 7.17
CA ASN A 186 -8.76 14.99 7.43
C ASN A 186 -9.43 15.11 8.82
N ASP A 187 -10.06 16.22 9.11
CA ASP A 187 -10.67 16.47 10.44
C ASP A 187 -11.82 15.52 10.79
N THR A 188 -12.49 14.95 9.79
CA THR A 188 -13.68 14.09 9.96
C THR A 188 -13.46 12.64 9.55
N LEU A 189 -12.40 12.34 8.78
CA LEU A 189 -12.14 11.02 8.22
C LEU A 189 -10.89 10.40 8.82
N GLU A 190 -11.09 9.27 9.50
CA GLU A 190 -10.02 8.37 9.90
C GLU A 190 -9.94 7.16 8.95
N ASN A 191 -8.75 6.67 8.74
CA ASN A 191 -8.48 5.40 8.09
C ASN A 191 -7.65 4.53 9.01
N ASN A 192 -7.59 3.23 8.73
CA ASN A 192 -6.81 2.30 9.50
C ASN A 192 -5.89 1.47 8.61
N PHE A 193 -4.91 0.83 9.23
CA PHE A 193 -3.94 -0.02 8.55
C PHE A 193 -3.49 -1.16 9.46
N PHE A 194 -2.99 -2.20 8.84
CA PHE A 194 -2.29 -3.29 9.48
C PHE A 194 -0.83 -3.31 9.01
N ALA A 195 0.12 -3.65 9.87
CA ALA A 195 1.48 -3.91 9.47
C ALA A 195 2.02 -5.19 10.14
N ARG A 196 2.70 -6.02 9.36
CA ARG A 196 3.42 -7.22 9.81
C ARG A 196 4.89 -6.89 9.95
N VAL A 197 5.43 -7.16 11.13
CA VAL A 197 6.84 -6.99 11.45
C VAL A 197 7.51 -8.37 11.43
N PRO A 198 8.55 -8.57 10.64
CA PRO A 198 9.24 -9.85 10.56
C PRO A 198 9.97 -10.18 11.87
N SER A 199 10.18 -11.46 12.16
CA SER A 199 10.82 -11.94 13.37
C SER A 199 12.27 -11.46 13.52
N GLY A 200 12.92 -11.17 12.39
CA GLY A 200 14.29 -10.62 12.36
C GLY A 200 14.40 -9.13 12.66
N TYR A 201 13.30 -8.40 12.87
CA TYR A 201 13.34 -6.97 13.16
C TYR A 201 14.02 -6.66 14.49
N GLN A 202 14.90 -5.66 14.50
CA GLN A 202 15.56 -5.13 15.68
C GLN A 202 15.38 -3.62 15.78
N PRO A 203 14.93 -3.05 16.91
CA PRO A 203 14.68 -1.60 17.05
C PRO A 203 15.90 -0.72 16.80
N ASN A 204 17.12 -1.22 17.07
CA ASN A 204 18.38 -0.51 16.87
C ASN A 204 18.92 -0.59 15.43
N GLN A 205 18.29 -1.37 14.55
CA GLN A 205 18.65 -1.51 13.13
C GLN A 205 17.54 -0.97 12.24
N PRO A 206 17.86 -0.13 11.22
CA PRO A 206 16.85 0.37 10.30
C PRO A 206 16.26 -0.75 9.44
N ALA A 207 14.93 -0.81 9.36
CA ALA A 207 14.19 -1.82 8.63
C ALA A 207 13.69 -1.32 7.25
N LYS A 208 13.64 -2.24 6.28
CA LYS A 208 12.96 -2.03 5.00
C LYS A 208 11.43 -2.09 5.20
N VAL A 209 10.69 -1.33 4.40
CA VAL A 209 9.22 -1.31 4.43
C VAL A 209 8.65 -1.46 3.03
N LEU A 210 7.68 -2.34 2.86
CA LEU A 210 6.93 -2.52 1.63
C LEU A 210 5.44 -2.31 1.89
N PHE A 211 4.86 -1.31 1.22
CA PHE A 211 3.41 -1.10 1.20
C PHE A 211 2.77 -1.97 0.13
N PHE A 212 1.81 -2.78 0.52
CA PHE A 212 0.98 -3.53 -0.42
C PHE A 212 -0.38 -2.84 -0.60
N LEU A 213 -0.66 -2.41 -1.82
CA LEU A 213 -1.90 -1.78 -2.20
C LEU A 213 -2.83 -2.83 -2.85
N ASN A 214 -3.98 -3.05 -2.25
CA ASN A 214 -4.94 -4.03 -2.77
C ASN A 214 -5.67 -3.51 -4.02
N GLY A 215 -6.14 -4.45 -4.84
CA GLY A 215 -7.01 -4.19 -5.98
C GLY A 215 -8.48 -3.99 -5.59
N ALA A 216 -9.36 -3.92 -6.60
CA ALA A 216 -10.83 -3.88 -6.44
C ALA A 216 -11.34 -2.76 -5.53
N VAL A 217 -10.66 -1.62 -5.48
CA VAL A 217 -10.96 -0.49 -4.56
C VAL A 217 -12.40 0.03 -4.65
N ARG A 218 -13.08 -0.17 -5.79
CA ARG A 218 -14.46 0.31 -5.99
C ARG A 218 -15.51 -0.48 -5.23
N TYR A 219 -15.17 -1.68 -4.77
CA TYR A 219 -16.07 -2.61 -4.10
C TYR A 219 -15.83 -2.68 -2.60
N GLN A 220 -14.77 -2.07 -2.11
CA GLN A 220 -14.38 -2.13 -0.71
C GLN A 220 -15.02 -1.01 0.11
N LYS A 221 -15.30 -1.33 1.37
CA LYS A 221 -15.61 -0.37 2.42
C LYS A 221 -14.39 -0.30 3.34
N ILE A 222 -14.08 0.86 3.89
CA ILE A 222 -13.09 0.94 4.98
C ILE A 222 -13.66 0.16 6.16
N PRO A 223 -13.00 -0.91 6.64
CA PRO A 223 -13.45 -1.64 7.81
C PRO A 223 -13.41 -0.74 9.04
N SER A 224 -14.23 -1.06 10.05
CA SER A 224 -14.34 -0.26 11.27
C SER A 224 -13.06 -0.27 12.11
N TYR A 225 -12.20 -1.28 11.92
CA TYR A 225 -10.89 -1.42 12.55
C TYR A 225 -9.97 -2.32 11.68
N PRO A 226 -8.64 -2.25 11.85
CA PRO A 226 -7.70 -3.08 11.10
C PRO A 226 -7.74 -4.55 11.56
N THR A 227 -7.57 -5.47 10.59
CA THR A 227 -7.55 -6.91 10.82
C THR A 227 -6.42 -7.57 10.02
N THR A 228 -6.08 -8.82 10.35
CA THR A 228 -5.01 -9.60 9.69
C THR A 228 -5.46 -10.27 8.39
N TYR A 229 -6.74 -10.29 8.06
CA TYR A 229 -7.26 -10.90 6.82
C TYR A 229 -6.62 -10.30 5.55
N MET A 230 -6.03 -9.12 5.67
CA MET A 230 -5.31 -8.46 4.57
C MET A 230 -4.10 -9.25 4.07
N GLU A 231 -3.62 -10.27 4.81
CA GLU A 231 -2.51 -11.14 4.40
C GLU A 231 -2.96 -12.41 3.68
N GLU A 232 -4.26 -12.61 3.52
CA GLU A 232 -4.82 -13.82 2.92
C GLU A 232 -5.02 -13.69 1.41
N GLY A 233 -5.29 -14.81 0.76
CA GLY A 233 -5.61 -14.88 -0.65
C GLY A 233 -4.48 -14.37 -1.55
N TRP A 234 -4.67 -13.22 -2.17
CA TRP A 234 -3.79 -12.66 -3.20
C TRP A 234 -2.45 -12.16 -2.67
N GLN A 235 -2.29 -12.02 -1.34
CA GLN A 235 -1.07 -11.56 -0.68
C GLN A 235 -0.26 -12.68 0.00
N ARG A 236 -0.70 -13.94 -0.11
CA ARG A 236 -0.13 -15.06 0.67
C ARG A 236 1.38 -15.23 0.58
N PHE A 237 1.99 -14.98 -0.57
CA PHE A 237 3.45 -15.11 -0.75
C PHE A 237 4.23 -13.91 -0.24
N TYR A 238 3.61 -12.73 -0.12
CA TYR A 238 4.27 -11.55 0.44
C TYR A 238 4.69 -11.77 1.89
N LYS A 239 3.86 -12.45 2.70
CA LYS A 239 4.20 -12.79 4.09
C LYS A 239 5.44 -13.66 4.18
N LYS A 240 5.56 -14.69 3.32
CA LYS A 240 6.71 -15.59 3.26
C LYS A 240 8.00 -14.82 2.99
N TYR A 241 8.03 -14.05 1.91
CA TYR A 241 9.24 -13.34 1.49
C TYR A 241 9.55 -12.11 2.35
N ALA A 242 8.54 -11.47 2.93
CA ALA A 242 8.76 -10.41 3.91
C ALA A 242 9.51 -10.92 5.15
N GLU A 243 9.18 -12.12 5.62
CA GLU A 243 9.90 -12.78 6.71
C GLU A 243 11.33 -13.11 6.30
N GLU A 244 11.52 -13.73 5.13
CA GLU A 244 12.83 -14.16 4.63
C GLU A 244 13.79 -12.99 4.39
N TYR A 245 13.32 -11.90 3.78
CA TYR A 245 14.13 -10.72 3.43
C TYR A 245 14.15 -9.63 4.52
N ASN A 246 13.53 -9.90 5.67
CA ASN A 246 13.41 -8.99 6.81
C ASN A 246 12.82 -7.62 6.40
N VAL A 247 11.61 -7.66 5.83
CA VAL A 247 10.86 -6.50 5.33
C VAL A 247 9.57 -6.35 6.12
N ILE A 248 9.30 -5.17 6.64
CA ILE A 248 8.00 -4.84 7.24
C ILE A 248 6.97 -4.66 6.13
N MET A 249 5.90 -5.46 6.16
CA MET A 249 4.76 -5.30 5.25
C MET A 249 3.73 -4.37 5.84
N VAL A 250 3.21 -3.45 5.03
CA VAL A 250 2.15 -2.51 5.45
C VAL A 250 0.97 -2.62 4.51
N TYR A 251 -0.21 -2.83 5.07
CA TYR A 251 -1.48 -3.01 4.36
C TYR A 251 -2.43 -1.85 4.68
N PRO A 252 -2.47 -0.80 3.86
CA PRO A 252 -3.42 0.29 4.00
C PRO A 252 -4.84 -0.15 3.63
N ASN A 253 -5.85 0.37 4.30
CA ASN A 253 -7.23 0.25 3.87
C ASN A 253 -7.63 1.35 2.90
N CYS A 254 -8.63 1.07 2.07
CA CYS A 254 -9.19 2.03 1.10
C CYS A 254 -10.64 1.71 0.76
N ASN A 255 -11.28 2.59 0.01
CA ASN A 255 -12.61 2.35 -0.56
C ASN A 255 -12.79 3.12 -1.89
N LYS A 256 -14.00 3.08 -2.44
CA LYS A 256 -14.34 3.76 -3.70
C LYS A 256 -14.07 5.26 -3.68
N GLN A 257 -14.27 5.94 -2.56
CA GLN A 257 -14.14 7.39 -2.43
C GLN A 257 -12.71 7.81 -2.08
N PHE A 258 -12.02 7.00 -1.30
CA PHE A 258 -10.68 7.28 -0.78
C PHE A 258 -9.75 6.13 -1.12
N ASN A 259 -8.91 6.32 -2.13
CA ASN A 259 -7.95 5.32 -2.58
C ASN A 259 -6.77 5.96 -3.30
N TRP A 260 -5.73 5.19 -3.50
CA TRP A 260 -4.44 5.61 -4.09
C TRP A 260 -4.46 5.97 -5.58
N MET A 261 -5.57 5.81 -6.29
CA MET A 261 -5.70 6.25 -7.69
C MET A 261 -6.24 7.68 -7.81
N LEU A 262 -6.84 8.22 -6.76
CA LEU A 262 -7.44 9.55 -6.74
C LEU A 262 -6.42 10.59 -6.25
N GLY A 263 -6.57 11.83 -6.71
CA GLY A 263 -5.64 12.92 -6.37
C GLY A 263 -6.03 13.74 -5.12
N ASP A 264 -6.75 13.14 -4.19
CA ASP A 264 -7.30 13.76 -2.97
C ASP A 264 -6.72 13.13 -1.69
N GLU A 265 -7.49 13.14 -0.60
CA GLU A 265 -7.11 12.54 0.67
C GLU A 265 -6.78 11.05 0.54
N GLY A 266 -7.38 10.33 -0.41
CA GLY A 266 -7.08 8.94 -0.68
C GLY A 266 -5.64 8.71 -1.11
N PHE A 267 -5.08 9.61 -1.92
CA PHE A 267 -3.67 9.57 -2.30
C PHE A 267 -2.72 9.83 -1.11
N ALA A 268 -3.17 10.53 -0.07
CA ALA A 268 -2.37 10.78 1.11
C ALA A 268 -2.26 9.57 2.07
N ILE A 269 -3.06 8.51 1.89
CA ILE A 269 -3.14 7.36 2.81
C ILE A 269 -1.76 6.76 3.10
N VAL A 270 -1.02 6.36 2.07
CA VAL A 270 0.29 5.70 2.21
C VAL A 270 1.30 6.63 2.89
N LEU A 271 1.30 7.90 2.50
CA LEU A 271 2.23 8.90 3.05
C LEU A 271 1.99 9.18 4.53
N LYS A 272 0.72 9.22 4.94
CA LYS A 272 0.32 9.43 6.34
C LYS A 272 0.62 8.21 7.20
N ILE A 273 0.39 6.99 6.69
CA ILE A 273 0.78 5.77 7.39
C ILE A 273 2.30 5.70 7.55
N LEU A 274 3.06 6.02 6.50
CA LEU A 274 4.52 6.05 6.59
C LEU A 274 5.01 7.08 7.61
N GLN A 275 4.44 8.29 7.60
CA GLN A 275 4.74 9.33 8.60
C GLN A 275 4.45 8.85 10.03
N GLU A 276 3.34 8.15 10.22
CA GLU A 276 2.95 7.61 11.52
C GLU A 276 3.93 6.53 12.01
N LEU A 277 4.22 5.55 11.16
CA LEU A 277 5.15 4.46 11.48
C LEU A 277 6.56 4.96 11.81
N LYS A 278 7.09 5.94 11.08
CA LYS A 278 8.43 6.52 11.32
C LYS A 278 8.58 7.12 12.72
N GLN A 279 7.51 7.44 13.40
CA GLN A 279 7.55 8.00 14.75
C GLN A 279 7.96 6.96 15.82
N PHE A 280 7.71 5.68 15.57
CA PHE A 280 7.99 4.61 16.55
C PHE A 280 8.65 3.35 15.97
N VAL A 281 8.78 3.24 14.64
CA VAL A 281 9.50 2.16 13.96
C VAL A 281 10.80 2.70 13.37
N ASN A 282 11.90 2.00 13.60
CA ASN A 282 13.19 2.35 13.00
C ASN A 282 13.22 1.93 11.54
N ILE A 283 12.68 2.78 10.66
CA ILE A 283 12.63 2.56 9.22
C ILE A 283 13.92 3.08 8.57
N ASP A 284 14.49 2.34 7.61
CA ASP A 284 15.45 2.92 6.67
C ASP A 284 14.71 3.79 5.66
N ASP A 285 14.81 5.10 5.84
CA ASP A 285 14.13 6.08 4.98
C ASP A 285 14.52 5.99 3.50
N ASN A 286 15.63 5.32 3.18
CA ASN A 286 16.06 5.06 1.81
C ASN A 286 15.65 3.67 1.28
N GLN A 287 14.91 2.88 2.07
CA GLN A 287 14.46 1.53 1.70
C GLN A 287 12.96 1.34 1.99
N VAL A 288 12.14 2.25 1.46
CA VAL A 288 10.67 2.19 1.50
C VAL A 288 10.15 1.98 0.08
N TYR A 289 9.22 1.05 -0.08
CA TYR A 289 8.74 0.60 -1.38
C TYR A 289 7.22 0.53 -1.43
N VAL A 290 6.66 0.52 -2.63
CA VAL A 290 5.22 0.34 -2.86
C VAL A 290 5.03 -0.77 -3.89
N THR A 291 4.12 -1.69 -3.62
CA THR A 291 3.65 -2.74 -4.54
C THR A 291 2.13 -2.82 -4.54
N GLY A 292 1.58 -3.60 -5.42
CA GLY A 292 0.15 -3.91 -5.43
C GLY A 292 -0.27 -4.72 -6.65
N HIS A 293 -1.55 -5.10 -6.65
CA HIS A 293 -2.17 -5.81 -7.76
C HIS A 293 -3.35 -5.00 -8.32
N SER A 294 -3.56 -5.03 -9.64
CA SER A 294 -4.71 -4.38 -10.28
C SER A 294 -4.79 -2.87 -9.95
N ASN A 295 -5.88 -2.39 -9.35
CA ASN A 295 -5.98 -0.99 -8.90
C ASN A 295 -4.88 -0.60 -7.89
N GLY A 296 -4.37 -1.56 -7.11
CA GLY A 296 -3.25 -1.33 -6.21
C GLY A 296 -1.94 -1.13 -6.96
N ALA A 297 -1.69 -1.91 -8.02
CA ALA A 297 -0.55 -1.73 -8.89
C ALA A 297 -0.62 -0.39 -9.64
N THR A 298 -1.82 -0.02 -10.13
CA THR A 298 -2.06 1.31 -10.72
C THR A 298 -1.83 2.43 -9.70
N GLY A 299 -2.15 2.19 -8.42
CA GLY A 299 -1.84 3.10 -7.32
C GLY A 299 -0.33 3.24 -7.09
N SER A 300 0.42 2.15 -7.10
CA SER A 300 1.88 2.15 -7.04
C SER A 300 2.48 2.98 -8.19
N PHE A 301 1.99 2.79 -9.42
CA PHE A 301 2.35 3.60 -10.58
C PHE A 301 2.02 5.08 -10.38
N ASN A 302 0.86 5.40 -9.79
CA ASN A 302 0.46 6.77 -9.49
C ASN A 302 1.41 7.46 -8.50
N TYR A 303 1.88 6.78 -7.44
CA TYR A 303 2.89 7.31 -6.53
C TYR A 303 4.21 7.56 -7.24
N ALA A 304 4.66 6.67 -8.12
CA ALA A 304 5.87 6.84 -8.92
C ALA A 304 5.80 8.10 -9.81
N MET A 305 4.64 8.39 -10.38
CA MET A 305 4.43 9.55 -11.25
C MET A 305 4.26 10.87 -10.51
N LYS A 306 3.67 10.86 -9.29
CA LYS A 306 3.22 12.08 -8.61
C LYS A 306 3.94 12.38 -7.31
N ASN A 307 4.36 11.37 -6.56
CA ASN A 307 5.05 11.58 -5.27
C ASN A 307 6.05 10.47 -4.96
N PRO A 308 7.18 10.41 -5.70
CA PRO A 308 8.20 9.40 -5.50
C PRO A 308 9.10 9.66 -4.27
N ASN A 309 9.00 10.82 -3.63
CA ASN A 309 9.97 11.31 -2.65
C ASN A 309 10.36 10.33 -1.53
N PRO A 310 9.41 9.67 -0.82
CA PRO A 310 9.80 8.80 0.30
C PRO A 310 10.17 7.39 -0.13
N PHE A 311 10.07 7.06 -1.44
CA PHE A 311 10.19 5.70 -1.93
C PHE A 311 11.49 5.47 -2.71
N ALA A 312 12.02 4.23 -2.61
CA ALA A 312 13.20 3.80 -3.34
C ALA A 312 12.86 3.24 -4.73
N ALA A 313 11.80 2.44 -4.82
CA ALA A 313 11.32 1.82 -6.04
C ALA A 313 9.83 1.47 -5.93
N PHE A 314 9.23 1.16 -7.07
CA PHE A 314 7.82 0.83 -7.21
C PHE A 314 7.64 -0.49 -7.97
N TYR A 315 6.62 -1.25 -7.58
CA TYR A 315 6.29 -2.56 -8.12
C TYR A 315 4.80 -2.62 -8.45
N GLY A 316 4.44 -3.38 -9.47
CA GLY A 316 3.05 -3.61 -9.81
C GLY A 316 2.83 -4.95 -10.48
N MET A 317 1.70 -5.60 -10.19
CA MET A 317 1.28 -6.82 -10.84
C MET A 317 -0.05 -6.60 -11.54
N ASN A 318 -0.09 -6.89 -12.85
CA ASN A 318 -1.27 -6.65 -13.71
C ASN A 318 -1.75 -5.19 -13.62
N THR A 319 -0.80 -4.28 -13.79
CA THR A 319 -0.99 -2.82 -13.70
C THR A 319 -1.64 -2.29 -14.97
N GLN A 320 -2.57 -1.36 -14.83
CA GLN A 320 -2.83 -0.39 -15.89
C GLN A 320 -1.93 0.84 -15.64
N PRO A 321 -0.80 1.01 -16.35
CA PRO A 321 0.19 2.05 -16.07
C PRO A 321 -0.28 3.41 -16.59
N LYS A 322 -1.33 3.93 -15.98
CA LYS A 322 -1.98 5.19 -16.30
C LYS A 322 -2.34 5.95 -15.02
N VAL A 323 -2.11 7.25 -15.03
CA VAL A 323 -2.60 8.14 -13.98
C VAL A 323 -4.06 8.50 -14.25
N TYR A 324 -4.94 8.38 -13.26
CA TYR A 324 -6.37 8.67 -13.40
C TYR A 324 -6.73 10.13 -13.09
N THR A 325 -5.88 10.84 -12.36
CA THR A 325 -6.11 12.26 -12.02
C THR A 325 -4.94 13.10 -12.55
N GLY A 326 -5.09 13.66 -13.73
CA GLY A 326 -4.05 14.41 -14.43
C GLY A 326 -3.34 13.61 -15.52
N GLY A 327 -2.23 14.14 -16.02
CA GLY A 327 -1.42 13.53 -17.07
C GLY A 327 -0.47 12.45 -16.56
N THR A 328 -0.11 11.51 -17.44
CA THR A 328 0.90 10.49 -17.18
C THR A 328 2.24 10.93 -17.78
N TYR A 329 3.19 11.31 -16.94
CA TYR A 329 4.47 11.90 -17.35
C TYR A 329 5.60 10.87 -17.25
N LEU A 330 5.74 10.00 -18.25
CA LEU A 330 6.64 8.84 -18.22
C LEU A 330 8.10 9.21 -17.90
N LYS A 331 8.58 10.39 -18.34
CA LYS A 331 9.95 10.83 -18.03
C LYS A 331 10.24 10.98 -16.54
N ASN A 332 9.21 11.05 -15.67
CA ASN A 332 9.37 11.02 -14.23
C ASN A 332 10.01 9.72 -13.71
N PHE A 333 9.96 8.62 -14.49
CA PHE A 333 10.70 7.38 -14.20
C PHE A 333 12.22 7.50 -14.30
N SER A 334 12.78 8.62 -14.73
CA SER A 334 14.21 8.87 -14.57
C SER A 334 14.62 8.94 -13.09
N ASN A 335 13.69 9.27 -12.17
CA ASN A 335 13.98 9.46 -10.76
C ASN A 335 13.86 8.17 -9.94
N ARG A 336 12.91 7.28 -10.24
CA ARG A 336 12.67 6.01 -9.54
C ARG A 336 12.29 4.92 -10.52
N SER A 337 12.62 3.66 -10.19
CA SER A 337 12.25 2.51 -11.00
C SER A 337 10.82 2.04 -10.77
N PHE A 338 10.24 1.46 -11.82
CA PHE A 338 9.00 0.70 -11.76
C PHE A 338 9.23 -0.69 -12.37
N TYR A 339 9.06 -1.72 -11.55
CA TYR A 339 9.14 -3.12 -11.94
C TYR A 339 7.72 -3.65 -12.12
N ASN A 340 7.29 -3.86 -13.36
CA ASN A 340 5.96 -4.37 -13.67
C ASN A 340 5.99 -5.89 -13.87
N ILE A 341 4.97 -6.57 -13.37
CA ILE A 341 4.66 -7.96 -13.71
C ILE A 341 3.38 -7.94 -14.53
N SER A 342 3.40 -8.54 -15.71
CA SER A 342 2.23 -8.65 -16.58
C SER A 342 1.96 -10.09 -16.97
N THR A 343 0.71 -10.38 -17.35
CA THR A 343 0.29 -11.68 -17.85
C THR A 343 -0.34 -11.54 -19.22
N ASP A 344 -0.18 -12.56 -20.07
CA ASP A 344 -0.55 -12.51 -21.48
C ASP A 344 -2.06 -12.60 -21.74
N GLU A 345 -2.83 -13.09 -20.76
CA GLU A 345 -4.29 -13.16 -20.82
C GLU A 345 -5.00 -12.04 -20.02
N ASP A 346 -4.25 -11.02 -19.58
CA ASP A 346 -4.83 -9.87 -18.89
C ASP A 346 -5.60 -8.96 -19.87
N TYR A 347 -6.93 -8.98 -19.80
CA TYR A 347 -7.78 -8.13 -20.64
C TYR A 347 -7.99 -6.72 -20.05
N TYR A 348 -7.64 -6.47 -18.78
CA TYR A 348 -7.73 -5.14 -18.18
C TYR A 348 -6.63 -4.21 -18.66
N PHE A 349 -5.41 -4.74 -18.86
CA PHE A 349 -4.34 -4.05 -19.55
C PHE A 349 -3.56 -5.05 -20.41
N PRO A 350 -3.90 -5.13 -21.69
CA PRO A 350 -3.41 -6.21 -22.56
C PRO A 350 -1.91 -6.15 -22.81
N PRO A 351 -1.26 -7.31 -23.03
CA PRO A 351 0.18 -7.44 -23.16
C PRO A 351 0.78 -6.60 -24.28
N LYS A 352 0.11 -6.43 -25.42
CA LYS A 352 0.61 -5.58 -26.53
C LYS A 352 0.70 -4.10 -26.16
N ALA A 353 -0.15 -3.62 -25.24
CA ALA A 353 -0.05 -2.27 -24.71
C ALA A 353 1.17 -2.13 -23.78
N ASN A 354 1.48 -3.17 -22.98
CA ASN A 354 2.71 -3.24 -22.19
C ASN A 354 3.95 -3.25 -23.08
N ASP A 355 3.96 -4.03 -24.19
CA ASP A 355 5.09 -4.06 -25.15
C ASP A 355 5.40 -2.66 -25.69
N SER A 356 4.37 -1.92 -26.09
CA SER A 356 4.54 -0.54 -26.58
C SER A 356 5.10 0.39 -25.53
N LEU A 357 4.73 0.20 -24.26
CA LEU A 357 5.26 0.97 -23.14
C LEU A 357 6.73 0.63 -22.87
N VAL A 358 7.10 -0.65 -22.92
CA VAL A 358 8.51 -1.11 -22.74
C VAL A 358 9.41 -0.50 -23.82
N VAL A 359 9.02 -0.60 -25.10
CA VAL A 359 9.76 0.00 -26.21
C VAL A 359 9.95 1.50 -26.01
N LEU A 360 8.89 2.21 -25.62
CA LEU A 360 8.97 3.65 -25.37
C LEU A 360 9.86 3.99 -24.15
N ALA A 361 9.83 3.16 -23.12
CA ALA A 361 10.66 3.34 -21.94
C ALA A 361 12.14 3.11 -22.25
N GLU A 362 12.48 2.11 -23.09
CA GLU A 362 13.84 1.85 -23.58
C GLU A 362 14.35 3.00 -24.44
N GLU A 363 13.57 3.49 -25.41
CA GLU A 363 13.92 4.64 -26.26
C GLU A 363 14.24 5.90 -25.45
N LEU A 364 13.52 6.10 -24.34
CA LEU A 364 13.67 7.25 -23.45
C LEU A 364 14.64 6.99 -22.28
N GLN A 365 15.25 5.81 -22.21
CA GLN A 365 16.15 5.37 -21.14
C GLN A 365 15.53 5.52 -19.73
N LEU A 366 14.26 5.14 -19.60
CA LEU A 366 13.51 5.20 -18.35
C LEU A 366 13.76 3.94 -17.50
N ARG A 367 13.59 4.08 -16.21
CA ARG A 367 13.73 2.98 -15.24
C ARG A 367 12.42 2.20 -15.10
N PHE A 368 11.91 1.67 -16.21
CA PHE A 368 10.71 0.83 -16.28
C PHE A 368 11.06 -0.52 -16.89
N SER A 369 10.61 -1.62 -16.26
CA SER A 369 10.73 -2.98 -16.79
C SER A 369 9.39 -3.71 -16.70
N ASP A 370 9.16 -4.67 -17.63
CA ASP A 370 8.00 -5.56 -17.63
C ASP A 370 8.45 -7.02 -17.67
N HIS A 371 7.98 -7.81 -16.70
CA HIS A 371 8.26 -9.23 -16.54
C HIS A 371 6.98 -10.01 -16.83
N ARG A 372 6.94 -10.69 -17.99
CA ARG A 372 5.72 -11.34 -18.47
C ARG A 372 5.67 -12.81 -18.13
N TYR A 373 4.52 -13.24 -17.61
CA TYR A 373 4.17 -14.63 -17.35
C TYR A 373 3.11 -15.10 -18.33
N GLN A 374 3.32 -16.28 -18.94
CA GLN A 374 2.50 -16.83 -20.02
C GLN A 374 1.43 -17.79 -19.49
N GLY A 375 0.23 -17.75 -20.08
CA GLY A 375 -0.89 -18.65 -19.75
C GLY A 375 -1.64 -18.25 -18.48
N PHE A 376 -1.56 -16.97 -18.07
CA PHE A 376 -2.23 -16.50 -16.87
C PHE A 376 -3.11 -15.28 -17.13
N PRO A 377 -4.31 -15.26 -16.52
CA PRO A 377 -5.22 -14.13 -16.57
C PRO A 377 -4.85 -13.04 -15.54
N HIS A 378 -5.68 -11.99 -15.47
CA HIS A 378 -5.56 -10.91 -14.50
C HIS A 378 -5.42 -11.36 -13.02
N TRP A 379 -5.96 -12.52 -12.68
CA TRP A 379 -5.93 -13.11 -11.33
C TRP A 379 -4.66 -13.91 -11.04
N PHE A 380 -3.59 -13.67 -11.74
CA PHE A 380 -2.32 -14.35 -11.57
C PHE A 380 -1.87 -14.55 -10.10
N PRO A 381 -2.06 -13.58 -9.18
CA PRO A 381 -1.71 -13.78 -7.76
C PRO A 381 -2.40 -14.95 -7.06
N GLN A 382 -3.50 -15.48 -7.61
CA GLN A 382 -4.20 -16.65 -7.06
C GLN A 382 -3.50 -17.98 -7.37
N PHE A 383 -2.64 -18.00 -8.38
CA PHE A 383 -1.93 -19.21 -8.81
C PHE A 383 -0.61 -19.36 -8.05
N ASP A 384 -0.21 -20.60 -7.78
CA ASP A 384 1.08 -20.89 -7.13
C ASP A 384 2.27 -20.42 -7.98
N ALA A 385 2.13 -20.43 -9.30
CA ALA A 385 3.13 -19.90 -10.22
C ALA A 385 3.45 -18.39 -9.99
N SER A 386 2.61 -17.65 -9.28
CA SER A 386 2.89 -16.25 -8.91
C SER A 386 3.96 -16.12 -7.82
N GLU A 387 4.34 -17.21 -7.17
CA GLU A 387 5.34 -17.22 -6.10
C GLU A 387 6.70 -16.70 -6.61
N GLU A 388 7.18 -17.22 -7.75
CA GLU A 388 8.44 -16.78 -8.38
C GLU A 388 8.40 -15.28 -8.73
N ALA A 389 7.28 -14.80 -9.24
CA ALA A 389 7.11 -13.38 -9.57
C ALA A 389 7.21 -12.48 -8.33
N ILE A 390 6.64 -12.92 -7.21
CA ILE A 390 6.69 -12.18 -5.95
C ILE A 390 8.09 -12.25 -5.35
N GLU A 391 8.77 -13.40 -5.39
CA GLU A 391 10.17 -13.52 -5.00
C GLU A 391 11.06 -12.55 -5.79
N GLY A 392 10.87 -12.45 -7.12
CA GLY A 392 11.56 -11.50 -7.98
C GLY A 392 11.39 -10.03 -7.53
N ILE A 393 10.22 -9.64 -7.03
CA ILE A 393 10.00 -8.32 -6.41
C ILE A 393 10.94 -8.15 -5.21
N PHE A 394 11.03 -9.13 -4.30
CA PHE A 394 11.87 -9.03 -3.12
C PHE A 394 13.37 -9.05 -3.45
N GLN A 395 13.78 -9.83 -4.43
CA GLN A 395 15.16 -9.86 -4.92
C GLN A 395 15.60 -8.52 -5.53
N ASP A 396 14.71 -7.84 -6.27
CA ASP A 396 15.00 -6.50 -6.80
C ASP A 396 14.99 -5.45 -5.68
N LEU A 397 13.97 -5.43 -4.80
CA LEU A 397 13.83 -4.38 -3.80
C LEU A 397 15.03 -4.27 -2.83
N ILE A 398 15.69 -5.39 -2.50
CA ILE A 398 16.87 -5.33 -1.62
C ILE A 398 18.08 -4.65 -2.28
N GLN A 399 18.08 -4.56 -3.62
CA GLN A 399 19.11 -3.84 -4.39
C GLN A 399 18.77 -2.36 -4.57
N GLN A 400 17.50 -1.95 -4.45
CA GLN A 400 17.08 -0.58 -4.67
C GLN A 400 17.24 0.26 -3.42
N LYS A 401 17.87 1.43 -3.57
CA LYS A 401 17.99 2.44 -2.52
C LYS A 401 17.67 3.82 -3.07
N ARG A 402 16.88 4.58 -2.35
CA ARG A 402 16.63 5.99 -2.64
C ARG A 402 17.91 6.80 -2.40
N ASN A 403 18.25 7.66 -3.35
CA ASN A 403 19.15 8.78 -3.13
C ASN A 403 18.31 10.07 -3.06
N PRO A 404 18.20 10.75 -1.91
CA PRO A 404 17.44 12.00 -1.81
C PRO A 404 18.19 13.21 -2.41
N PHE A 405 19.47 13.04 -2.81
CA PHE A 405 20.34 14.05 -3.36
C PHE A 405 20.88 13.65 -4.73
N PRO A 406 20.00 13.28 -5.72
CA PRO A 406 20.48 12.92 -7.05
C PRO A 406 21.12 14.12 -7.74
N ALA A 407 22.22 13.89 -8.46
CA ALA A 407 22.92 14.97 -9.18
C ALA A 407 22.08 15.58 -10.30
N GLU A 408 21.13 14.82 -10.84
CA GLU A 408 20.24 15.23 -11.93
C GLU A 408 18.78 14.87 -11.62
N ILE A 409 17.87 15.76 -12.02
CA ILE A 409 16.43 15.61 -11.89
C ILE A 409 15.77 16.00 -13.21
N TYR A 410 14.81 15.18 -13.67
CA TYR A 410 13.76 15.59 -14.58
C TYR A 410 12.42 15.47 -13.83
N TRP A 411 11.62 16.54 -13.81
CA TRP A 411 10.30 16.47 -13.20
C TRP A 411 9.26 17.21 -14.02
N GLU A 412 8.10 16.58 -14.21
CA GLU A 412 6.94 17.16 -14.89
C GLU A 412 5.69 16.95 -14.05
N CYS A 413 4.90 18.03 -13.88
CA CYS A 413 3.62 17.97 -13.16
C CYS A 413 2.60 18.95 -13.76
N ASP A 414 1.32 18.66 -13.57
CA ASP A 414 0.18 19.50 -13.95
C ASP A 414 -0.61 20.05 -12.75
N ASP A 415 -0.06 19.85 -11.54
CA ASP A 415 -0.59 20.33 -10.29
C ASP A 415 0.56 20.54 -9.30
N VAL A 416 0.62 21.72 -8.66
CA VAL A 416 1.66 22.05 -7.67
C VAL A 416 1.64 21.13 -6.44
N ALA A 417 0.50 20.49 -6.13
CA ALA A 417 0.43 19.48 -5.08
C ALA A 417 1.38 18.30 -5.35
N ASN A 418 1.71 18.04 -6.61
CA ASN A 418 2.65 17.01 -7.07
C ASN A 418 3.95 17.64 -7.64
N GLY A 419 4.24 18.88 -7.30
CA GLY A 419 5.38 19.63 -7.86
C GLY A 419 6.74 19.24 -7.27
N LYS A 420 6.79 18.48 -6.15
CA LYS A 420 8.04 18.18 -5.45
C LYS A 420 8.64 16.84 -5.87
N VAL A 421 9.95 16.85 -6.15
CA VAL A 421 10.79 15.67 -6.29
C VAL A 421 12.16 15.92 -5.63
N ASP A 422 12.52 15.07 -4.67
CA ASP A 422 13.78 15.16 -3.90
C ASP A 422 14.10 16.59 -3.42
N TRP A 423 15.16 17.24 -3.91
CA TRP A 423 15.59 18.57 -3.51
C TRP A 423 14.95 19.72 -4.31
N LEU A 424 14.05 19.43 -5.26
CA LEU A 424 13.41 20.42 -6.14
C LEU A 424 11.89 20.39 -5.95
N ALA A 425 11.25 21.57 -6.05
CA ALA A 425 9.79 21.65 -6.19
C ALA A 425 9.38 22.74 -7.18
N ILE A 426 8.44 22.43 -8.06
CA ILE A 426 7.65 23.41 -8.83
C ILE A 426 6.53 23.88 -7.92
N THR A 427 6.54 25.16 -7.53
CA THR A 427 5.56 25.74 -6.59
C THR A 427 4.55 26.65 -7.27
N GLU A 428 4.78 27.01 -8.54
CA GLU A 428 3.85 27.73 -9.39
C GLU A 428 4.03 27.34 -10.85
N LEU A 429 2.90 27.07 -11.54
CA LEU A 429 2.88 26.77 -12.97
C LEU A 429 2.54 28.04 -13.76
N ASP A 430 3.32 28.37 -14.81
CA ASP A 430 2.97 29.39 -15.80
C ASP A 430 2.54 28.72 -17.12
N THR A 431 1.34 28.20 -17.12
CA THR A 431 0.79 27.46 -18.29
C THR A 431 0.36 28.37 -19.45
N LEU A 432 0.47 29.69 -19.32
CA LEU A 432 0.25 30.64 -20.40
C LEU A 432 1.46 30.69 -21.35
N GLN A 433 2.66 30.44 -20.84
CA GLN A 433 3.86 30.35 -21.65
C GLN A 433 3.85 29.15 -22.60
N PRO A 434 4.50 29.25 -23.77
CA PRO A 434 4.70 28.12 -24.66
C PRO A 434 5.60 27.04 -24.01
N LYS A 435 5.42 25.79 -24.39
CA LYS A 435 6.39 24.73 -24.04
C LYS A 435 7.73 25.01 -24.71
N LYS A 436 8.81 24.69 -24.01
CA LYS A 436 10.15 24.61 -24.61
C LYS A 436 10.26 23.37 -25.51
N ASP A 437 11.14 23.38 -26.49
CA ASP A 437 11.31 22.29 -27.47
C ASP A 437 11.60 20.94 -26.85
N TRP A 438 12.31 20.91 -25.72
CA TRP A 438 12.63 19.70 -24.99
C TRP A 438 11.45 19.13 -24.16
N HIS A 439 10.42 19.96 -23.87
CA HIS A 439 9.24 19.58 -23.09
C HIS A 439 8.16 18.99 -24.02
N LYS A 440 8.47 17.87 -24.64
CA LYS A 440 7.57 17.17 -25.55
C LYS A 440 6.69 16.19 -24.78
N GLU A 441 5.43 16.10 -25.20
CA GLU A 441 4.48 15.09 -24.75
C GLU A 441 4.95 13.71 -25.18
N VAL A 442 4.92 12.75 -24.27
CA VAL A 442 5.28 11.35 -24.51
C VAL A 442 3.99 10.51 -24.43
N ASN A 443 3.64 9.87 -25.52
CA ASN A 443 2.43 9.05 -25.64
C ASN A 443 2.62 8.00 -26.73
N PHE A 444 1.77 6.97 -26.74
CA PHE A 444 1.69 6.01 -27.83
C PHE A 444 0.23 5.67 -28.15
N THR A 445 0.00 4.96 -29.24
CA THR A 445 -1.34 4.51 -29.63
C THR A 445 -1.47 3.02 -29.38
N ILE A 446 -2.50 2.63 -28.65
CA ILE A 446 -2.89 1.24 -28.45
C ILE A 446 -3.73 0.83 -29.64
N HIS A 447 -3.29 -0.22 -30.37
CA HIS A 447 -3.94 -0.71 -31.58
C HIS A 447 -4.77 -1.99 -31.37
N GLU A 448 -4.50 -2.71 -30.31
CA GLU A 448 -5.19 -3.95 -29.96
C GLU A 448 -5.56 -3.98 -28.48
N TRP A 449 -6.74 -4.54 -28.20
CA TRP A 449 -7.24 -4.70 -26.85
C TRP A 449 -7.88 -6.07 -26.67
N LEU A 450 -7.61 -6.76 -25.58
CA LEU A 450 -8.25 -8.03 -25.26
C LEU A 450 -9.67 -7.81 -24.70
N SER A 451 -10.62 -8.64 -25.10
CA SER A 451 -11.96 -8.66 -24.53
C SER A 451 -12.60 -10.03 -24.72
N TYR A 452 -13.57 -10.37 -23.88
CA TYR A 452 -14.39 -11.57 -24.09
C TYR A 452 -15.41 -11.34 -25.20
N ASN A 453 -15.64 -12.36 -26.04
CA ASN A 453 -16.70 -12.40 -27.05
C ASN A 453 -17.98 -13.01 -26.44
N GLU A 454 -19.02 -13.19 -27.28
CA GLU A 454 -20.31 -13.76 -26.88
C GLU A 454 -20.24 -15.23 -26.43
N ASN A 455 -19.14 -15.93 -26.75
CA ASN A 455 -18.90 -17.32 -26.38
C ASN A 455 -17.92 -17.44 -25.18
N ASP A 456 -17.73 -16.37 -24.43
CA ASP A 456 -16.81 -16.31 -23.29
C ASP A 456 -15.34 -16.65 -23.65
N SER A 457 -14.95 -16.44 -24.92
CA SER A 457 -13.57 -16.64 -25.37
C SER A 457 -12.83 -15.31 -25.42
N LEU A 458 -11.59 -15.29 -24.92
CA LEU A 458 -10.72 -14.12 -24.97
C LEU A 458 -10.26 -13.87 -26.42
N VAL A 459 -10.57 -12.70 -26.97
CA VAL A 459 -10.25 -12.32 -28.34
C VAL A 459 -9.60 -10.95 -28.41
N SER A 460 -8.71 -10.76 -29.39
CA SER A 460 -8.11 -9.45 -29.67
C SER A 460 -9.06 -8.64 -30.55
N LYS A 461 -9.31 -7.39 -30.14
CA LYS A 461 -10.07 -6.39 -30.92
C LYS A 461 -9.16 -5.26 -31.35
N ARG A 462 -9.28 -4.83 -32.61
CA ARG A 462 -8.62 -3.62 -33.09
C ARG A 462 -9.23 -2.39 -32.41
N VAL A 463 -8.37 -1.51 -31.90
CA VAL A 463 -8.71 -0.22 -31.31
C VAL A 463 -7.78 0.86 -31.87
N ASN A 464 -8.12 2.11 -31.69
CA ASN A 464 -7.24 3.24 -31.97
C ASN A 464 -7.35 4.22 -30.81
N LYS A 465 -6.59 3.96 -29.74
CA LYS A 465 -6.72 4.69 -28.49
C LYS A 465 -5.36 5.19 -28.01
N LYS A 466 -5.26 6.48 -27.70
CA LYS A 466 -4.07 6.99 -26.98
C LYS A 466 -3.95 6.34 -25.61
N ALA A 467 -2.74 5.96 -25.25
CA ALA A 467 -2.46 5.33 -23.96
C ALA A 467 -2.73 6.28 -22.79
N PHE A 468 -2.37 7.56 -22.95
CA PHE A 468 -2.45 8.57 -21.90
C PHE A 468 -3.29 9.77 -22.33
N ASP A 469 -3.98 10.36 -21.36
CA ASP A 469 -4.70 11.60 -21.48
C ASP A 469 -3.89 12.72 -20.78
N PHE A 470 -3.99 13.94 -21.30
CA PHE A 470 -3.35 15.13 -20.73
C PHE A 470 -4.42 16.21 -20.55
N PRO A 471 -5.28 16.08 -19.51
CA PRO A 471 -6.43 16.95 -19.32
C PRO A 471 -6.05 18.37 -18.90
N ARG A 472 -4.83 18.55 -18.40
CA ARG A 472 -4.29 19.85 -17.95
C ARG A 472 -2.92 20.11 -18.57
N LYS A 473 -2.59 21.39 -18.69
CA LYS A 473 -1.26 21.81 -19.15
C LYS A 473 -0.24 21.56 -18.03
N SER A 474 0.90 20.96 -18.36
CA SER A 474 1.98 20.67 -17.44
C SER A 474 3.09 21.73 -17.47
N ALA A 475 3.85 21.79 -16.39
CA ALA A 475 5.17 22.41 -16.29
C ALA A 475 6.24 21.33 -16.11
N ALA A 476 7.45 21.59 -16.58
CA ALA A 476 8.58 20.68 -16.45
C ALA A 476 9.89 21.39 -16.12
N VAL A 477 10.78 20.65 -15.44
CA VAL A 477 12.12 21.10 -15.05
C VAL A 477 13.13 20.01 -15.38
N LYS A 478 14.29 20.41 -15.90
CA LYS A 478 15.54 19.66 -15.88
C LYS A 478 16.48 20.39 -14.93
N ALA A 479 17.03 19.72 -13.98
CA ALA A 479 17.91 20.33 -13.00
C ALA A 479 19.10 19.44 -12.70
N SER A 480 20.24 20.07 -12.48
CA SER A 480 21.44 19.39 -12.00
C SER A 480 22.13 20.24 -10.93
N PHE A 481 22.90 19.58 -10.06
CA PHE A 481 23.77 20.30 -9.13
C PHE A 481 25.16 19.67 -9.02
N LYS A 482 26.14 20.51 -8.84
CA LYS A 482 27.52 20.12 -8.58
C LYS A 482 28.25 21.27 -7.84
N ASP A 483 28.99 20.94 -6.78
CA ASP A 483 29.85 21.90 -6.07
C ASP A 483 29.15 23.22 -5.68
N ASN A 484 28.02 23.17 -5.01
CA ASN A 484 27.17 24.31 -4.61
C ASN A 484 26.50 25.05 -5.78
N ARG A 485 26.66 24.61 -7.02
CA ARG A 485 26.00 25.20 -8.18
C ARG A 485 24.84 24.32 -8.65
N PHE A 486 23.71 24.98 -8.88
CA PHE A 486 22.50 24.42 -9.46
C PHE A 486 22.26 25.03 -10.84
N ASP A 487 22.13 24.20 -11.86
CA ASP A 487 21.78 24.58 -13.22
C ASP A 487 20.39 23.99 -13.55
N ILE A 488 19.45 24.89 -13.90
CA ILE A 488 18.03 24.53 -14.03
C ILE A 488 17.49 25.05 -15.35
N GLU A 489 16.87 24.20 -16.13
CA GLU A 489 16.06 24.55 -17.30
C GLU A 489 14.58 24.35 -16.95
N THR A 490 13.74 25.36 -17.27
CA THR A 490 12.33 25.36 -16.95
C THR A 490 11.46 25.50 -18.20
N SER A 491 10.28 24.89 -18.14
CA SER A 491 9.23 25.04 -19.15
C SER A 491 7.88 25.17 -18.45
N ARG A 492 7.22 26.33 -18.59
CA ARG A 492 5.94 26.66 -17.96
C ARG A 492 5.97 26.67 -16.42
N VAL A 493 7.06 27.09 -15.84
CA VAL A 493 7.24 27.25 -14.40
C VAL A 493 7.23 28.75 -14.06
N GLY A 494 6.40 29.16 -13.11
CA GLY A 494 6.35 30.53 -12.58
C GLY A 494 7.23 30.71 -11.35
N ARG A 495 7.26 29.66 -10.48
CA ARG A 495 8.11 29.65 -9.28
C ARG A 495 8.60 28.24 -8.98
N LEU A 496 9.81 28.14 -8.46
CA LEU A 496 10.37 26.88 -7.97
C LEU A 496 11.07 27.07 -6.61
N SER A 497 11.21 25.96 -5.88
CA SER A 497 11.97 25.90 -4.63
C SER A 497 13.10 24.88 -4.73
N ILE A 498 14.27 25.24 -4.19
CA ILE A 498 15.42 24.37 -4.00
C ILE A 498 15.56 24.11 -2.50
N TYR A 499 15.57 22.84 -2.12
CA TYR A 499 15.77 22.40 -0.73
C TYR A 499 17.25 22.07 -0.53
N VAL A 500 17.85 22.64 0.51
CA VAL A 500 19.29 22.55 0.78
C VAL A 500 19.53 21.63 1.97
N SER A 501 20.51 20.74 1.84
CA SER A 501 21.01 19.88 2.90
C SER A 501 22.53 19.93 3.00
N PRO A 502 23.12 19.86 4.22
CA PRO A 502 24.57 19.76 4.40
C PRO A 502 25.19 18.51 3.78
N GLU A 503 24.36 17.54 3.33
CA GLU A 503 24.83 16.33 2.67
C GLU A 503 25.02 16.51 1.16
N MET A 504 24.49 17.59 0.59
CA MET A 504 24.59 17.85 -0.83
C MET A 504 25.48 19.04 -1.18
N ILE A 505 25.71 19.98 -0.24
CA ILE A 505 26.49 21.19 -0.45
C ILE A 505 27.48 21.44 0.68
N ASP A 506 28.50 22.27 0.40
CA ASP A 506 29.36 22.83 1.42
C ASP A 506 28.73 24.10 2.03
N MET A 507 28.32 24.01 3.30
CA MET A 507 27.66 25.10 4.02
C MET A 507 28.58 26.34 4.25
N LYS A 508 29.88 26.28 3.92
CA LYS A 508 30.83 27.37 4.06
C LYS A 508 31.10 28.12 2.74
N ARG A 509 30.40 27.74 1.68
CA ARG A 509 30.52 28.34 0.35
C ARG A 509 29.14 28.82 -0.11
N PRO A 510 29.07 29.92 -0.91
CA PRO A 510 27.81 30.39 -1.44
C PRO A 510 27.15 29.34 -2.35
N VAL A 511 25.82 29.26 -2.30
CA VAL A 511 24.98 28.52 -3.24
C VAL A 511 24.76 29.42 -4.45
N LEU A 512 24.98 28.87 -5.63
CA LEU A 512 24.77 29.51 -6.92
C LEU A 512 23.64 28.81 -7.66
N ILE A 513 22.61 29.54 -8.08
CA ILE A 513 21.52 28.97 -8.88
C ILE A 513 21.42 29.73 -10.21
N TYR A 514 21.49 28.96 -11.29
CA TYR A 514 21.28 29.45 -12.65
C TYR A 514 19.97 28.85 -13.19
N VAL A 515 19.11 29.72 -13.73
CA VAL A 515 17.88 29.30 -14.38
C VAL A 515 17.86 29.77 -15.83
N ASN A 516 17.67 28.85 -16.76
CA ASN A 516 17.69 29.11 -18.20
C ASN A 516 18.96 29.88 -18.63
N GLY A 517 20.12 29.52 -18.04
CA GLY A 517 21.43 30.13 -18.32
C GLY A 517 21.71 31.47 -17.63
N LYS A 518 20.76 32.01 -16.87
CA LYS A 518 20.93 33.28 -16.13
C LYS A 518 21.12 33.02 -14.65
N LYS A 519 22.03 33.72 -13.99
CA LYS A 519 22.20 33.65 -12.53
C LYS A 519 20.96 34.25 -11.85
N ALA A 520 20.24 33.41 -11.11
CA ALA A 520 19.03 33.78 -10.38
C ALA A 520 19.26 33.95 -8.88
N TYR A 521 20.30 33.31 -8.31
CA TYR A 521 20.58 33.40 -6.88
C TYR A 521 22.07 33.19 -6.57
N GLU A 522 22.57 33.92 -5.55
CA GLU A 522 23.89 33.72 -4.96
C GLU A 522 23.85 34.21 -3.51
N ALA A 523 23.96 33.31 -2.55
CA ALA A 523 24.09 33.65 -1.13
C ALA A 523 24.69 32.47 -0.34
N MET A 524 25.19 32.78 0.87
CA MET A 524 25.61 31.75 1.83
C MET A 524 24.40 30.95 2.28
N PRO A 525 24.49 29.61 2.33
CA PRO A 525 23.39 28.80 2.80
C PRO A 525 23.11 29.01 4.29
N ASN A 526 21.86 28.95 4.67
CA ASN A 526 21.40 29.16 6.03
C ASN A 526 21.00 27.83 6.70
N TYR A 527 21.28 27.70 8.01
CA TYR A 527 20.77 26.65 8.84
C TYR A 527 19.50 27.12 9.55
N ASP A 528 18.36 27.13 8.85
CA ASP A 528 17.09 27.55 9.45
C ASP A 528 16.52 26.42 10.33
N ARG A 529 16.64 26.61 11.63
CA ARG A 529 16.17 25.67 12.65
C ARG A 529 14.65 25.46 12.60
N ASN A 530 13.89 26.51 12.39
CA ASN A 530 12.43 26.44 12.38
C ASN A 530 11.94 25.70 11.12
N PHE A 531 12.57 25.99 9.99
CA PHE A 531 12.33 25.24 8.76
C PHE A 531 12.66 23.75 8.92
N LEU A 532 13.84 23.42 9.49
CA LEU A 532 14.25 22.04 9.74
C LEU A 532 13.22 21.29 10.60
N ILE A 533 12.74 21.86 11.72
CA ILE A 533 11.75 21.25 12.58
C ILE A 533 10.43 21.05 11.83
N LYS A 534 9.93 22.09 11.18
CA LYS A 534 8.67 22.05 10.44
C LYS A 534 8.70 20.99 9.33
N ASN A 535 9.78 20.97 8.56
CA ASN A 535 9.95 20.02 7.46
C ASN A 535 10.11 18.59 7.97
N PHE A 536 10.91 18.39 9.03
CA PHE A 536 11.09 17.08 9.63
C PHE A 536 9.77 16.53 10.21
N LYS A 537 9.03 17.30 10.99
CA LYS A 537 7.72 16.87 11.54
C LYS A 537 6.69 16.52 10.46
N LYS A 538 6.83 17.09 9.26
CA LYS A 538 5.96 16.76 8.11
C LYS A 538 6.21 15.37 7.53
N TYR A 539 7.47 14.87 7.59
CA TYR A 539 7.85 13.64 6.89
C TYR A 539 8.52 12.59 7.78
N TYR A 540 9.02 12.98 8.96
CA TYR A 540 9.86 12.16 9.84
C TYR A 540 10.99 11.43 9.08
N ASP A 541 11.54 12.08 8.05
CA ASP A 541 12.59 11.54 7.19
C ASP A 541 13.98 11.94 7.71
N ARG A 542 14.76 10.97 8.20
CA ARG A 542 16.10 11.19 8.76
C ARG A 542 17.21 11.19 7.71
N LYS A 543 16.88 10.87 6.45
CA LYS A 543 17.83 10.82 5.32
C LYS A 543 17.66 11.99 4.37
N ALA A 544 16.48 12.56 4.23
CA ALA A 544 16.19 13.77 3.47
C ALA A 544 15.94 14.95 4.42
N LEU A 545 16.99 15.37 5.16
CA LEU A 545 16.92 16.48 6.11
C LEU A 545 17.30 17.79 5.41
N TRP A 546 16.33 18.69 5.30
CA TRP A 546 16.46 19.98 4.66
C TRP A 546 16.62 21.07 5.70
N VAL A 547 17.62 21.94 5.51
CA VAL A 547 17.95 23.05 6.44
C VAL A 547 17.55 24.40 5.92
N GLU A 548 17.27 24.52 4.61
CA GLU A 548 16.84 25.75 3.96
C GLU A 548 15.98 25.44 2.74
N GLU A 549 15.06 26.36 2.42
CA GLU A 549 14.29 26.42 1.18
C GLU A 549 14.59 27.73 0.48
N ILE A 550 15.18 27.67 -0.72
CA ILE A 550 15.47 28.81 -1.56
C ILE A 550 14.39 28.89 -2.63
N GLN A 551 13.62 30.00 -2.64
CA GLN A 551 12.56 30.24 -3.61
C GLN A 551 13.06 31.13 -4.75
N ILE A 552 12.72 30.76 -5.99
CA ILE A 552 13.10 31.48 -7.22
C ILE A 552 11.83 31.81 -8.00
N GLU A 553 11.57 33.09 -8.21
CA GLU A 553 10.53 33.60 -9.11
C GLU A 553 11.10 33.65 -10.56
N LEU A 554 10.28 33.34 -11.59
CA LEU A 554 10.70 33.17 -12.98
C LEU A 554 9.95 34.09 -13.94
#